data_d440c315233e4a12242662a5f81d8200
#
_entry.id   d440c315233e4a12242662a5f81d8200
#
_cell.length_a   1.000
_cell.length_b   1.000
_cell.length_c   1.000
_cell.angle_alpha   90.00
_cell.angle_beta   90.00
_cell.angle_gamma   90.00
#
_symmetry.space_group_name_H-M   'P 1'
#
loop_
_entity.id
_entity.type
_entity.pdbx_description
1 polymer ?
#
loop_
_entity_poly.entity_id
_entity_poly.type
_entity_poly.pdbx_seq_one_letter_code
_entity_poly.pdbx_strand_id
1 'polypeptide(L)'
;LMEEVGIEILKNSEVTKIISNNNKVTGVQINNQNKLDADNVICNADPPAVYEKLLDGNTNSSFLFKWKKNRMEYSMGLFVYYFGTKKIYDNVEHHTIKFGNKYKEHLNDIFNNKKLNNDISYYLHRPSATDKSMAPKGNDCFYVLVPVPNNQSGIDWDVEGEKMKNL
;
A
#
# COMPACT_ATOMS: atom_id res chain seq x y z
N LEU A 1 -2.04 22.51 7.44
CA LEU A 1 -1.69 22.05 8.79
C LEU A 1 -0.17 21.88 8.96
N MET A 2 0.51 21.07 8.11
CA MET A 2 1.98 20.89 8.22
C MET A 2 2.74 22.19 7.96
N GLU A 3 2.42 22.89 6.88
CA GLU A 3 3.02 24.19 6.54
C GLU A 3 2.74 25.28 7.59
N GLU A 4 1.54 25.25 8.22
CA GLU A 4 1.16 26.17 9.29
C GLU A 4 2.04 26.06 10.56
N VAL A 5 2.63 24.89 10.77
CA VAL A 5 3.59 24.65 11.87
C VAL A 5 5.04 24.67 11.42
N GLY A 6 5.33 25.21 10.23
CA GLY A 6 6.67 25.44 9.71
C GLY A 6 7.36 24.21 9.11
N ILE A 7 6.60 23.17 8.74
CA ILE A 7 7.15 22.00 8.05
C ILE A 7 7.25 22.29 6.56
N GLU A 8 8.45 22.16 6.01
CA GLU A 8 8.70 22.26 4.58
C GLU A 8 8.33 20.95 3.89
N ILE A 9 7.52 21.01 2.82
CA ILE A 9 7.09 19.86 2.04
C ILE A 9 7.74 19.91 0.66
N LEU A 10 8.67 19.01 0.38
CA LEU A 10 9.33 18.87 -0.91
C LEU A 10 8.60 17.83 -1.77
N LYS A 11 7.81 18.30 -2.75
CA LYS A 11 7.15 17.43 -3.72
C LYS A 11 8.09 17.02 -4.86
N ASN A 12 7.83 15.89 -5.52
CA ASN A 12 8.66 15.35 -6.62
C ASN A 12 10.15 15.19 -6.24
N SER A 13 10.38 14.83 -4.97
CA SER A 13 11.69 14.74 -4.35
C SER A 13 11.91 13.32 -3.83
N GLU A 14 12.30 12.42 -4.72
CA GLU A 14 12.57 11.02 -4.36
C GLU A 14 13.84 10.94 -3.52
N VAL A 15 13.74 10.37 -2.32
CA VAL A 15 14.92 10.03 -1.52
C VAL A 15 15.53 8.75 -2.07
N THR A 16 16.73 8.88 -2.64
CA THR A 16 17.45 7.77 -3.28
C THR A 16 18.49 7.13 -2.38
N LYS A 17 18.90 7.81 -1.28
CA LYS A 17 19.87 7.29 -0.33
C LYS A 17 19.75 7.96 1.03
N ILE A 18 19.94 7.22 2.11
CA ILE A 18 20.18 7.74 3.45
C ILE A 18 21.70 7.79 3.66
N ILE A 19 22.23 8.99 3.91
CA ILE A 19 23.66 9.22 4.05
C ILE A 19 24.06 9.04 5.51
N SER A 20 25.07 8.21 5.76
CA SER A 20 25.63 7.98 7.09
C SER A 20 27.15 8.07 7.09
N ASN A 21 27.71 8.52 8.21
CA ASN A 21 29.13 8.53 8.47
C ASN A 21 29.38 8.02 9.89
N ASN A 22 30.29 7.06 10.06
CA ASN A 22 30.61 6.43 11.35
C ASN A 22 29.35 5.95 12.11
N ASN A 23 28.43 5.26 11.44
CA ASN A 23 27.16 4.76 11.98
C ASN A 23 26.20 5.87 12.47
N LYS A 24 26.40 7.11 12.09
CA LYS A 24 25.52 8.23 12.38
C LYS A 24 24.92 8.76 11.08
N VAL A 25 23.61 8.93 11.03
CA VAL A 25 22.93 9.57 9.89
C VAL A 25 23.36 11.02 9.82
N THR A 26 23.62 11.51 8.61
CA THR A 26 24.01 12.90 8.35
C THR A 26 23.10 13.59 7.32
N GLY A 27 22.16 12.87 6.71
CA GLY A 27 21.23 13.43 5.76
C GLY A 27 20.68 12.41 4.77
N VAL A 28 20.06 12.92 3.72
CA VAL A 28 19.50 12.12 2.62
C VAL A 28 19.95 12.67 1.27
N GLN A 29 19.99 11.81 0.27
CA GLN A 29 20.18 12.19 -1.13
C GLN A 29 18.82 12.18 -1.84
N ILE A 30 18.55 13.27 -2.57
CA ILE A 30 17.30 13.47 -3.31
C ILE A 30 17.60 13.42 -4.82
N ASN A 31 16.82 12.67 -5.57
CA ASN A 31 16.89 12.55 -7.04
C ASN A 31 18.31 12.25 -7.56
N ASN A 32 19.13 11.48 -6.80
CA ASN A 32 20.52 11.14 -7.08
C ASN A 32 21.49 12.33 -7.22
N GLN A 33 21.09 13.55 -6.88
CA GLN A 33 21.89 14.76 -7.12
C GLN A 33 22.03 15.64 -5.88
N ASN A 34 20.93 15.97 -5.24
CA ASN A 34 20.91 16.94 -4.15
C ASN A 34 21.06 16.26 -2.80
N LYS A 35 21.89 16.83 -1.92
CA LYS A 35 22.01 16.39 -0.54
C LYS A 35 21.23 17.32 0.36
N LEU A 36 20.43 16.77 1.26
CA LEU A 36 19.79 17.47 2.36
C LEU A 36 20.37 16.95 3.67
N ASP A 37 21.01 17.85 4.44
CA ASP A 37 21.58 17.49 5.73
C ASP A 37 20.49 17.35 6.80
N ALA A 38 20.61 16.32 7.63
CA ALA A 38 19.70 16.06 8.73
C ALA A 38 20.40 15.25 9.84
N ASP A 39 20.12 15.60 11.08
CA ASP A 39 20.62 14.86 12.25
C ASP A 39 19.82 13.58 12.50
N ASN A 40 18.56 13.55 12.09
CA ASN A 40 17.65 12.40 12.23
C ASN A 40 16.84 12.22 10.95
N VAL A 41 16.62 11.00 10.55
CA VAL A 41 15.77 10.62 9.41
C VAL A 41 14.71 9.65 9.88
N ILE A 42 13.44 10.03 9.73
CA ILE A 42 12.30 9.15 9.97
C ILE A 42 11.83 8.63 8.60
N CYS A 43 11.85 7.32 8.42
CA CYS A 43 11.49 6.68 7.17
C CYS A 43 10.18 5.90 7.30
N ASN A 44 9.19 6.25 6.47
CA ASN A 44 7.91 5.54 6.39
C ASN A 44 7.81 4.62 5.14
N ALA A 45 8.94 4.36 4.46
CA ALA A 45 8.98 3.36 3.40
C ALA A 45 9.02 1.94 3.97
N ASP A 46 8.68 0.96 3.14
CA ASP A 46 8.71 -0.44 3.51
C ASP A 46 10.11 -0.89 3.98
N PRO A 47 10.25 -1.46 5.19
CA PRO A 47 11.56 -1.76 5.77
C PRO A 47 12.50 -2.56 4.87
N PRO A 48 12.09 -3.64 4.18
CA PRO A 48 12.96 -4.34 3.24
C PRO A 48 13.52 -3.43 2.15
N ALA A 49 12.70 -2.53 1.59
CA ALA A 49 13.14 -1.59 0.56
C ALA A 49 14.13 -0.55 1.11
N VAL A 50 13.92 -0.08 2.34
CA VAL A 50 14.87 0.83 3.02
C VAL A 50 16.24 0.21 3.15
N TYR A 51 16.30 -1.01 3.68
CA TYR A 51 17.55 -1.73 3.86
C TYR A 51 18.24 -2.09 2.55
N GLU A 52 17.49 -2.35 1.49
CA GLU A 52 18.04 -2.75 0.19
C GLU A 52 18.47 -1.57 -0.67
N LYS A 53 17.71 -0.50 -0.64
CA LYS A 53 17.84 0.58 -1.63
C LYS A 53 18.38 1.88 -1.05
N LEU A 54 18.06 2.16 0.22
CA LEU A 54 18.34 3.50 0.79
C LEU A 54 19.54 3.51 1.73
N LEU A 55 19.86 2.40 2.40
CA LEU A 55 21.01 2.31 3.29
C LEU A 55 22.25 1.87 2.54
N ASP A 56 23.40 2.44 2.85
CA ASP A 56 24.68 2.12 2.23
C ASP A 56 25.03 0.63 2.38
N GLY A 57 25.69 0.10 1.36
CA GLY A 57 25.98 -1.32 1.10
C GLY A 57 26.60 -2.16 2.23
N ASN A 58 27.01 -1.57 3.36
CA ASN A 58 27.49 -2.31 4.51
C ASN A 58 26.38 -3.10 5.25
N THR A 59 25.13 -2.64 5.18
CA THR A 59 23.99 -3.36 5.76
C THR A 59 23.47 -4.46 4.84
N ASN A 60 23.53 -4.26 3.52
CA ASN A 60 23.08 -5.24 2.52
C ASN A 60 24.00 -6.45 2.41
N SER A 61 25.27 -6.32 2.76
CA SER A 61 26.25 -7.41 2.74
C SER A 61 26.17 -8.33 3.97
N SER A 62 25.43 -7.92 5.01
CA SER A 62 25.27 -8.74 6.21
C SER A 62 24.50 -10.02 5.88
N PHE A 63 25.18 -11.17 6.10
CA PHE A 63 24.57 -12.49 6.03
C PHE A 63 23.28 -12.58 6.90
N LEU A 64 23.28 -11.93 8.04
CA LEU A 64 22.14 -11.87 8.95
C LEU A 64 20.93 -11.15 8.34
N PHE A 65 21.13 -10.07 7.58
CA PHE A 65 20.05 -9.36 6.91
C PHE A 65 19.46 -10.21 5.77
N LYS A 66 20.29 -10.82 4.93
CA LYS A 66 19.85 -11.74 3.87
C LYS A 66 19.07 -12.93 4.42
N TRP A 67 19.56 -13.51 5.52
CA TRP A 67 18.90 -14.61 6.20
C TRP A 67 17.53 -14.19 6.79
N LYS A 68 17.49 -13.02 7.42
CA LYS A 68 16.26 -12.46 8.00
C LYS A 68 15.24 -12.12 6.92
N LYS A 69 15.66 -11.50 5.82
CA LYS A 69 14.81 -11.17 4.67
C LYS A 69 14.15 -12.41 4.07
N ASN A 70 14.90 -13.48 3.86
CA ASN A 70 14.39 -14.73 3.27
C ASN A 70 13.36 -15.44 4.16
N ARG A 71 13.22 -15.02 5.43
CA ARG A 71 12.24 -15.54 6.40
C ARG A 71 11.15 -14.53 6.75
N MET A 72 11.15 -13.36 6.14
CA MET A 72 10.08 -12.38 6.37
C MET A 72 8.77 -12.89 5.76
N GLU A 73 7.74 -12.90 6.59
CA GLU A 73 6.37 -13.09 6.15
C GLU A 73 5.78 -11.72 5.83
N TYR A 74 5.26 -11.57 4.64
CA TYR A 74 4.61 -10.34 4.21
C TYR A 74 3.11 -10.46 4.43
N SER A 75 2.47 -9.34 4.75
CA SER A 75 1.02 -9.24 4.79
C SER A 75 0.41 -9.57 3.43
N MET A 76 -0.89 -9.83 3.43
CA MET A 76 -1.68 -9.90 2.19
C MET A 76 -1.58 -8.59 1.40
N GLY A 77 -1.82 -8.67 0.11
CA GLY A 77 -2.09 -7.53 -0.76
C GLY A 77 -3.56 -7.11 -0.68
N LEU A 78 -3.85 -5.98 -1.28
CA LEU A 78 -5.21 -5.46 -1.42
C LEU A 78 -5.44 -5.05 -2.88
N PHE A 79 -6.47 -5.61 -3.49
CA PHE A 79 -7.00 -5.09 -4.74
C PHE A 79 -8.01 -4.00 -4.41
N VAL A 80 -7.79 -2.80 -4.93
CA VAL A 80 -8.66 -1.66 -4.69
C VAL A 80 -9.21 -1.16 -6.01
N TYR A 81 -10.53 -1.01 -6.09
CA TYR A 81 -11.21 -0.49 -7.27
C TYR A 81 -12.09 0.69 -6.91
N TYR A 82 -11.80 1.85 -7.49
CA TYR A 82 -12.57 3.09 -7.31
C TYR A 82 -13.55 3.27 -8.46
N PHE A 83 -14.79 3.63 -8.15
CA PHE A 83 -15.79 3.90 -9.18
C PHE A 83 -16.84 4.91 -8.73
N GLY A 84 -17.45 5.59 -9.70
CA GLY A 84 -18.60 6.46 -9.52
C GLY A 84 -19.84 5.87 -10.17
N THR A 85 -20.99 6.22 -9.65
CA THR A 85 -22.30 5.80 -10.18
C THR A 85 -23.16 7.00 -10.54
N LYS A 86 -24.00 6.85 -11.57
CA LYS A 86 -24.95 7.91 -12.02
C LYS A 86 -26.28 7.88 -11.25
N LYS A 87 -26.30 7.26 -10.07
CA LYS A 87 -27.45 7.26 -9.16
C LYS A 87 -26.99 7.11 -7.72
N ILE A 88 -27.88 7.42 -6.78
CA ILE A 88 -27.67 7.24 -5.34
C ILE A 88 -28.18 5.84 -4.93
N TYR A 89 -27.43 5.18 -4.05
CA TYR A 89 -27.74 3.87 -3.47
C TYR A 89 -28.01 4.01 -1.97
N ASP A 90 -29.20 4.51 -1.60
CA ASP A 90 -29.55 4.80 -0.21
C ASP A 90 -29.57 3.57 0.72
N ASN A 91 -29.65 2.38 0.12
CA ASN A 91 -29.59 1.09 0.83
C ASN A 91 -28.16 0.57 1.08
N VAL A 92 -27.12 1.32 0.69
CA VAL A 92 -25.73 0.98 0.96
C VAL A 92 -25.17 1.94 1.99
N GLU A 93 -24.71 1.40 3.11
CA GLU A 93 -24.14 2.16 4.20
C GLU A 93 -22.76 2.73 3.84
N HIS A 94 -22.27 3.68 4.64
CA HIS A 94 -20.93 4.26 4.48
C HIS A 94 -19.83 3.17 4.46
N HIS A 95 -19.97 2.19 5.36
CA HIS A 95 -19.07 1.03 5.45
C HIS A 95 -19.88 -0.25 5.35
N THR A 96 -19.56 -1.10 4.38
CA THR A 96 -20.20 -2.39 4.20
C THR A 96 -19.12 -3.46 4.06
N ILE A 97 -19.23 -4.54 4.83
CA ILE A 97 -18.37 -5.71 4.70
C ILE A 97 -19.22 -6.88 4.26
N LYS A 98 -18.82 -7.55 3.18
CA LYS A 98 -19.42 -8.79 2.74
C LYS A 98 -18.42 -9.94 2.91
N PHE A 99 -18.85 -10.99 3.59
CA PHE A 99 -18.10 -12.23 3.69
C PHE A 99 -18.52 -13.20 2.58
N GLY A 100 -17.54 -13.82 1.95
CA GLY A 100 -17.77 -14.98 1.07
C GLY A 100 -18.25 -16.19 1.88
N ASN A 101 -18.87 -17.14 1.21
CA ASN A 101 -19.40 -18.36 1.86
C ASN A 101 -18.28 -19.24 2.44
N LYS A 102 -17.09 -19.19 1.82
CA LYS A 102 -15.90 -19.97 2.18
C LYS A 102 -14.79 -19.11 2.75
N TYR A 103 -15.12 -18.21 3.69
CA TYR A 103 -14.20 -17.22 4.23
C TYR A 103 -12.87 -17.80 4.73
N LYS A 104 -12.90 -18.94 5.46
CA LYS A 104 -11.68 -19.59 5.96
C LYS A 104 -10.80 -20.14 4.83
N GLU A 105 -11.41 -20.71 3.79
CA GLU A 105 -10.70 -21.19 2.60
C GLU A 105 -10.09 -20.02 1.85
N HIS A 106 -10.81 -18.91 1.71
CA HIS A 106 -10.31 -17.67 1.10
C HIS A 106 -9.07 -17.15 1.83
N LEU A 107 -9.08 -17.08 3.15
CA LEU A 107 -7.89 -16.68 3.92
C LEU A 107 -6.71 -17.65 3.72
N ASN A 108 -6.98 -18.95 3.72
CA ASN A 108 -5.95 -19.95 3.45
C ASN A 108 -5.36 -19.81 2.03
N ASP A 109 -6.20 -19.51 1.04
CA ASP A 109 -5.76 -19.27 -0.34
C ASP A 109 -4.87 -18.01 -0.44
N ILE A 110 -5.22 -16.94 0.27
CA ILE A 110 -4.43 -15.71 0.29
C ILE A 110 -3.05 -15.92 0.95
N PHE A 111 -3.02 -16.48 2.15
CA PHE A 111 -1.80 -16.52 2.97
C PHE A 111 -0.89 -17.71 2.64
N ASN A 112 -1.46 -18.89 2.41
CA ASN A 112 -0.71 -20.13 2.27
C ASN A 112 -0.58 -20.57 0.80
N ASN A 113 -1.69 -20.67 0.09
CA ASN A 113 -1.72 -21.17 -1.28
C ASN A 113 -1.30 -20.14 -2.34
N LYS A 114 -1.28 -18.84 -1.96
CA LYS A 114 -0.91 -17.71 -2.82
C LYS A 114 -1.72 -17.66 -4.13
N LYS A 115 -3.02 -17.96 -4.07
CA LYS A 115 -3.91 -17.97 -5.24
C LYS A 115 -5.17 -17.13 -5.02
N LEU A 116 -5.76 -16.65 -6.12
CA LEU A 116 -7.07 -16.01 -6.12
C LEU A 116 -8.18 -17.02 -5.98
N ASN A 117 -9.29 -16.58 -5.39
CA ASN A 117 -10.52 -17.35 -5.24
C ASN A 117 -11.69 -16.53 -5.79
N ASN A 118 -12.71 -17.22 -6.37
CA ASN A 118 -13.89 -16.54 -6.89
C ASN A 118 -14.92 -16.21 -5.79
N ASP A 119 -14.88 -16.91 -4.65
CA ASP A 119 -15.73 -16.61 -3.49
C ASP A 119 -15.02 -15.61 -2.58
N ILE A 120 -15.04 -14.34 -2.98
CA ILE A 120 -14.31 -13.26 -2.32
C ILE A 120 -15.09 -12.64 -1.17
N SER A 121 -14.36 -12.24 -0.15
CA SER A 121 -14.83 -11.27 0.86
C SER A 121 -14.31 -9.90 0.50
N TYR A 122 -15.14 -8.87 0.69
CA TYR A 122 -14.74 -7.51 0.36
C TYR A 122 -15.28 -6.48 1.33
N TYR A 123 -14.60 -5.36 1.37
CA TYR A 123 -15.06 -4.13 2.01
C TYR A 123 -15.49 -3.14 0.92
N LEU A 124 -16.69 -2.59 1.07
CA LEU A 124 -17.23 -1.55 0.21
C LEU A 124 -17.36 -0.26 1.03
N HIS A 125 -16.77 0.80 0.54
CA HIS A 125 -16.83 2.14 1.13
C HIS A 125 -17.59 3.08 0.22
N ARG A 126 -18.59 3.77 0.80
CA ARG A 126 -19.42 4.79 0.15
C ARG A 126 -19.27 6.11 0.89
N PRO A 127 -18.22 6.90 0.64
CA PRO A 127 -18.00 8.15 1.38
C PRO A 127 -19.08 9.19 1.14
N SER A 128 -19.71 9.21 -0.03
CA SER A 128 -20.85 10.07 -0.36
C SER A 128 -22.11 9.82 0.49
N ALA A 129 -22.20 8.71 1.24
CA ALA A 129 -23.25 8.49 2.23
C ALA A 129 -23.20 9.54 3.35
N THR A 130 -22.01 9.92 3.78
CA THR A 130 -21.77 10.88 4.87
C THR A 130 -21.43 12.27 4.36
N ASP A 131 -20.54 12.36 3.37
CA ASP A 131 -20.13 13.63 2.76
C ASP A 131 -20.61 13.71 1.31
N LYS A 132 -21.68 14.49 1.10
CA LYS A 132 -22.28 14.68 -0.23
C LYS A 132 -21.37 15.41 -1.21
N SER A 133 -20.30 16.06 -0.76
CA SER A 133 -19.34 16.74 -1.63
C SER A 133 -18.40 15.77 -2.37
N MET A 134 -18.34 14.51 -1.93
CA MET A 134 -17.50 13.45 -2.52
C MET A 134 -17.98 12.94 -3.88
N ALA A 135 -19.22 13.31 -4.30
CA ALA A 135 -19.77 12.95 -5.61
C ALA A 135 -20.62 14.11 -6.18
N PRO A 136 -20.76 14.21 -7.52
CA PRO A 136 -21.70 15.15 -8.13
C PRO A 136 -23.14 14.91 -7.65
N LYS A 137 -23.96 15.97 -7.65
CA LYS A 137 -25.36 15.88 -7.19
C LYS A 137 -26.11 14.76 -7.92
N GLY A 138 -26.76 13.89 -7.16
CA GLY A 138 -27.54 12.75 -7.68
C GLY A 138 -26.70 11.50 -7.98
N ASN A 139 -25.42 11.52 -7.67
CA ASN A 139 -24.48 10.41 -7.90
C ASN A 139 -23.91 9.91 -6.58
N ASP A 140 -23.26 8.75 -6.63
CA ASP A 140 -22.45 8.22 -5.53
C ASP A 140 -21.03 7.91 -5.99
N CYS A 141 -20.10 7.84 -5.04
CA CYS A 141 -18.78 7.32 -5.24
C CYS A 141 -18.49 6.18 -4.27
N PHE A 142 -17.67 5.26 -4.73
CA PHE A 142 -17.34 4.04 -4.00
C PHE A 142 -15.87 3.67 -4.18
N TYR A 143 -15.35 2.91 -3.24
CA TYR A 143 -14.27 1.98 -3.52
C TYR A 143 -14.55 0.62 -2.90
N VAL A 144 -14.10 -0.42 -3.60
CA VAL A 144 -14.07 -1.80 -3.12
C VAL A 144 -12.64 -2.15 -2.78
N LEU A 145 -12.48 -2.85 -1.67
CA LEU A 145 -11.20 -3.35 -1.20
C LEU A 145 -11.33 -4.87 -0.99
N VAL A 146 -10.56 -5.63 -1.76
CA VAL A 146 -10.55 -7.09 -1.72
C VAL A 146 -9.19 -7.58 -1.22
N PRO A 147 -9.12 -8.36 -0.14
CA PRO A 147 -7.89 -9.04 0.26
C PRO A 147 -7.44 -10.03 -0.82
N VAL A 148 -6.18 -9.95 -1.19
CA VAL A 148 -5.57 -10.80 -2.23
C VAL A 148 -4.18 -11.27 -1.81
N PRO A 149 -3.60 -12.30 -2.44
CA PRO A 149 -2.21 -12.67 -2.23
C PRO A 149 -1.27 -11.50 -2.51
N ASN A 150 -0.17 -11.41 -1.79
CA ASN A 150 0.87 -10.43 -2.04
C ASN A 150 1.69 -10.76 -3.30
N ASN A 151 2.62 -9.88 -3.68
CA ASN A 151 3.42 -10.03 -4.90
C ASN A 151 4.35 -11.25 -4.93
N GLN A 152 4.52 -11.97 -3.81
CA GLN A 152 5.23 -13.26 -3.81
C GLN A 152 4.43 -14.39 -4.46
N SER A 153 3.14 -14.17 -4.77
CA SER A 153 2.28 -15.14 -5.47
C SER A 153 2.67 -15.35 -6.93
N GLY A 154 3.35 -14.39 -7.56
CA GLY A 154 3.63 -14.40 -8.99
C GLY A 154 2.41 -14.13 -9.87
N ILE A 155 1.30 -13.64 -9.29
CA ILE A 155 0.09 -13.27 -10.04
C ILE A 155 0.39 -12.10 -10.96
N ASP A 156 0.01 -12.24 -12.22
CA ASP A 156 0.05 -11.14 -13.20
C ASP A 156 -1.17 -10.22 -12.98
N TRP A 157 -0.95 -9.10 -12.30
CA TRP A 157 -1.99 -8.14 -11.95
C TRP A 157 -2.51 -7.33 -13.13
N ASP A 158 -1.77 -7.22 -14.24
CA ASP A 158 -2.25 -6.56 -15.46
C ASP A 158 -3.37 -7.40 -16.10
N VAL A 159 -3.31 -8.72 -15.95
CA VAL A 159 -4.34 -9.65 -16.44
C VAL A 159 -5.43 -9.90 -15.40
N GLU A 160 -5.05 -10.26 -14.18
CA GLU A 160 -6.02 -10.67 -13.14
C GLU A 160 -6.79 -9.47 -12.58
N GLY A 161 -6.20 -8.27 -12.56
CA GLY A 161 -6.88 -7.05 -12.13
C GLY A 161 -8.12 -6.74 -12.99
N GLU A 162 -8.06 -6.95 -14.29
CA GLU A 162 -9.22 -6.77 -15.17
C GLU A 162 -10.31 -7.82 -14.93
N LYS A 163 -9.95 -9.06 -14.60
CA LYS A 163 -10.91 -10.10 -14.25
C LYS A 163 -11.59 -9.81 -12.90
N MET A 164 -10.84 -9.30 -11.93
CA MET A 164 -11.36 -8.94 -10.61
C MET A 164 -12.45 -7.87 -10.65
N LYS A 165 -12.46 -6.98 -11.66
CA LYS A 165 -13.51 -5.98 -11.85
C LYS A 165 -14.86 -6.59 -12.25
N ASN A 166 -14.87 -7.81 -12.74
CA ASN A 166 -16.07 -8.50 -13.23
C ASN A 166 -16.61 -9.52 -12.24
N LEU A 167 -16.00 -9.65 -11.07
CA LEU A 167 -16.46 -10.47 -9.94
C LEU A 167 -17.43 -9.68 -9.05
#